data_4533f875c3e7be8f12d657c90725efd2
#
_entry.id   4533f875c3e7be8f12d657c90725efd2
#
_cell.length_a   1.000
_cell.length_b   1.000
_cell.length_c   1.000
_cell.angle_alpha   90.00
_cell.angle_beta   90.00
_cell.angle_gamma   90.00
#
_symmetry.space_group_name_H-M   'P 1'
#
loop_
_entity.id
_entity.type
_entity.pdbx_description
1 polymer ?
#
loop_
_entity_poly.entity_id
_entity_poly.type
_entity_poly.pdbx_seq_one_letter_code
_entity_poly.pdbx_strand_id
1 'polypeptide(L)'
;GGVSRCFYLNLFGLGVFLRVTQGRISHYCFSILGNAGNDAGKNTGNNGGNNMSEAAGADGRAIEFVCRACLASGYLGGINKLTSCLQCGSPRIVAHEELFSLTIAHLDCDAFYASVEKRDNPDLHDKPVIVGGGSRGVVAAACYIARQYGIRSAMPSWQAKRACPELIIIKPRMAHYSAVGSAVREAMSSLTPLVEPLSIDEAFLDLSGTNQLHRKCPAEALVALQQTILKDVGISVSVGLAANKSLAKIASDQDKPDGFYVIGAQEAPAWLADKPVNILFGMGKTSTARLAAENIQTCGQLLAAPEYLLKQHLGRDAGRITALARGEDRRPVTPHRAAKSISSETTFSHDISDKDELIAIADTLTLTVSRRLKQKDLYGGRITLKLKQTDHRILTRSAPLSPPTDKAHRILDEVITLLSGEVGPRKFYRLLGVGVDALQPAGGAGLLDLMDEGAQKQDSLEQALDQLYDKHGDAAIISGRRFAQGYVKPTKK
;
A
#
# COMPACT_ATOMS: atom_id res chain seq x y z
N GLY A 1 6.68 -13.34 36.24
CA GLY A 1 7.95 -13.85 35.72
C GLY A 1 7.85 -15.34 35.44
N GLY A 2 7.43 -15.73 34.23
CA GLY A 2 7.40 -17.14 33.83
C GLY A 2 8.71 -17.52 33.16
N VAL A 3 9.44 -18.47 33.70
CA VAL A 3 10.70 -18.95 33.13
C VAL A 3 10.39 -19.88 31.96
N SER A 4 10.79 -19.49 30.73
CA SER A 4 10.77 -20.36 29.56
C SER A 4 11.99 -21.31 29.65
N ARG A 5 11.77 -22.61 29.60
CA ARG A 5 12.85 -23.59 29.49
C ARG A 5 12.82 -24.27 28.14
N CYS A 6 13.96 -24.33 27.46
CA CYS A 6 14.13 -25.09 26.23
C CYS A 6 14.80 -26.44 26.61
N PHE A 7 14.23 -27.53 26.12
CA PHE A 7 14.80 -28.89 26.24
C PHE A 7 15.23 -29.41 24.90
N TYR A 8 16.43 -29.96 24.86
CA TYR A 8 16.96 -30.67 23.70
C TYR A 8 16.80 -32.17 23.92
N LEU A 9 16.11 -32.85 23.04
CA LEU A 9 15.94 -34.30 23.03
C LEU A 9 16.47 -34.84 21.70
N ASN A 10 17.41 -35.80 21.82
CA ASN A 10 17.93 -36.53 20.68
C ASN A 10 17.22 -37.88 20.65
N LEU A 11 16.24 -38.03 19.73
CA LEU A 11 15.51 -39.28 19.51
C LEU A 11 15.84 -39.79 18.12
N PHE A 12 16.50 -40.92 18.05
CA PHE A 12 16.84 -41.63 16.80
C PHE A 12 17.63 -40.83 15.76
N GLY A 13 18.61 -40.02 16.20
CA GLY A 13 19.47 -39.25 15.31
C GLY A 13 18.85 -37.95 14.77
N LEU A 14 17.67 -37.57 15.23
CA LEU A 14 16.99 -36.32 14.91
C LEU A 14 16.98 -35.40 16.13
N GLY A 15 17.59 -34.22 16.01
CA GLY A 15 17.55 -33.19 17.06
C GLY A 15 16.19 -32.49 17.08
N VAL A 16 15.46 -32.61 18.21
CA VAL A 16 14.18 -31.93 18.41
C VAL A 16 14.33 -30.91 19.53
N PHE A 17 14.05 -29.63 19.23
CA PHE A 17 13.97 -28.57 20.22
C PHE A 17 12.52 -28.38 20.67
N LEU A 18 12.26 -28.52 21.98
CA LEU A 18 10.97 -28.29 22.59
C LEU A 18 11.01 -27.03 23.45
N ARG A 19 10.13 -26.10 23.18
CA ARG A 19 9.90 -24.93 24.03
C ARG A 19 8.61 -25.10 24.81
N VAL A 20 8.74 -25.16 26.15
CA VAL A 20 7.62 -25.30 27.06
C VAL A 20 7.37 -23.98 27.77
N THR A 21 6.19 -23.39 27.60
CA THR A 21 5.71 -22.24 28.35
C THR A 21 4.39 -22.60 29.04
N GLN A 22 4.29 -22.41 30.32
CA GLN A 22 3.09 -22.67 31.13
C GLN A 22 2.46 -24.08 30.93
N GLY A 23 3.32 -25.12 30.84
CA GLY A 23 2.85 -26.50 30.78
C GLY A 23 2.25 -26.95 29.42
N ARG A 24 2.36 -26.16 28.40
CA ARG A 24 1.94 -26.54 27.03
C ARG A 24 3.12 -26.47 26.04
N ILE A 25 3.22 -27.48 25.15
CA ILE A 25 4.21 -27.53 24.06
C ILE A 25 3.66 -26.68 22.91
N SER A 26 4.38 -25.61 22.56
CA SER A 26 3.88 -24.64 21.58
C SER A 26 4.51 -24.71 20.20
N HIS A 27 5.68 -25.36 20.01
CA HIS A 27 6.30 -25.47 18.68
C HIS A 27 7.22 -26.70 18.57
N TYR A 28 7.17 -27.35 17.38
CA TYR A 28 8.11 -28.37 16.94
C TYR A 28 8.99 -27.80 15.84
N CYS A 29 10.31 -27.86 16.00
CA CYS A 29 11.25 -27.50 14.93
C CYS A 29 12.06 -28.76 14.59
N PHE A 30 11.93 -29.29 13.36
CA PHE A 30 12.73 -30.41 12.87
C PHE A 30 13.94 -29.86 12.12
N SER A 31 15.14 -30.20 12.57
CA SER A 31 16.38 -29.97 11.83
C SER A 31 16.96 -31.30 11.37
N ILE A 32 17.02 -31.51 10.07
CA ILE A 32 17.69 -32.69 9.48
C ILE A 32 19.15 -32.29 9.27
N LEU A 33 20.04 -32.85 10.12
CA LEU A 33 21.49 -32.80 9.90
C LEU A 33 21.87 -33.97 8.98
N GLY A 34 22.11 -33.65 7.72
CA GLY A 34 22.67 -34.63 6.76
C GLY A 34 24.11 -34.98 7.12
N ASN A 35 24.36 -36.23 7.44
CA ASN A 35 25.71 -36.79 7.59
C ASN A 35 26.40 -36.88 6.24
N ALA A 36 27.53 -36.18 6.08
CA ALA A 36 28.47 -36.44 5.00
C ALA A 36 29.34 -37.66 5.41
N GLY A 37 29.04 -38.81 4.84
CA GLY A 37 29.87 -39.98 4.91
C GLY A 37 30.72 -40.10 3.63
N ASN A 38 32.04 -40.10 3.77
CA ASN A 38 33.01 -40.49 2.75
C ASN A 38 32.82 -41.94 2.35
N ASP A 39 32.70 -42.17 1.06
CA ASP A 39 33.22 -43.44 0.50
C ASP A 39 33.77 -43.22 -0.91
N ALA A 40 35.05 -43.53 -1.03
CA ALA A 40 35.77 -43.55 -2.28
C ALA A 40 35.54 -44.90 -2.99
N GLY A 41 34.95 -44.87 -4.18
CA GLY A 41 34.79 -46.04 -5.03
C GLY A 41 34.88 -45.65 -6.50
N LYS A 42 36.00 -45.98 -7.11
CA LYS A 42 36.27 -45.91 -8.56
C LYS A 42 35.22 -46.72 -9.35
N ASN A 43 34.61 -46.10 -10.39
CA ASN A 43 34.50 -46.80 -11.65
C ASN A 43 34.31 -45.86 -12.86
N THR A 44 34.93 -46.29 -13.91
CA THR A 44 35.16 -45.75 -15.24
C THR A 44 33.93 -45.55 -16.10
N GLY A 45 33.91 -44.40 -16.82
CA GLY A 45 33.50 -44.36 -18.25
C GLY A 45 32.02 -44.22 -18.55
N ASN A 46 31.55 -43.03 -18.93
CA ASN A 46 31.07 -42.80 -20.27
C ASN A 46 30.82 -41.30 -20.52
N ASN A 47 31.49 -40.77 -21.56
CA ASN A 47 31.24 -39.45 -22.10
C ASN A 47 29.86 -39.44 -22.76
N GLY A 48 28.95 -38.68 -22.19
CA GLY A 48 27.71 -38.23 -22.82
C GLY A 48 27.59 -36.73 -22.62
N GLY A 49 28.36 -35.98 -23.38
CA GLY A 49 28.22 -34.53 -23.45
C GLY A 49 26.89 -34.19 -24.12
N ASN A 50 25.87 -33.87 -23.34
CA ASN A 50 24.72 -33.14 -23.85
C ASN A 50 25.11 -31.67 -23.99
N ASN A 51 25.61 -31.33 -25.16
CA ASN A 51 25.59 -29.97 -25.67
C ASN A 51 24.13 -29.57 -25.84
N MET A 52 23.55 -28.91 -24.82
CA MET A 52 22.35 -28.13 -25.00
C MET A 52 22.75 -26.87 -25.76
N SER A 53 22.57 -26.92 -27.10
CA SER A 53 22.71 -25.75 -27.97
C SER A 53 21.73 -24.68 -27.50
N GLU A 54 22.28 -23.54 -27.11
CA GLU A 54 21.55 -22.27 -26.85
C GLU A 54 20.71 -21.97 -28.10
N ALA A 55 19.38 -21.96 -27.95
CA ALA A 55 18.49 -21.46 -28.96
C ALA A 55 18.21 -19.99 -28.63
N ALA A 56 18.76 -19.13 -29.44
CA ALA A 56 18.64 -17.69 -29.34
C ALA A 56 17.27 -17.19 -29.85
N GLY A 57 16.64 -16.25 -29.14
CA GLY A 57 15.56 -15.41 -29.64
C GLY A 57 16.03 -14.50 -30.80
N ALA A 58 15.19 -13.59 -31.29
CA ALA A 58 15.49 -12.74 -32.46
C ALA A 58 16.80 -11.95 -32.36
N ASP A 59 17.34 -11.73 -31.13
CA ASP A 59 18.63 -11.10 -30.82
C ASP A 59 19.68 -12.06 -30.22
N GLY A 60 19.48 -13.37 -30.32
CA GLY A 60 20.44 -14.35 -29.80
C GLY A 60 20.34 -14.64 -28.30
N ARG A 61 19.33 -14.13 -27.58
CA ARG A 61 19.16 -14.39 -26.15
C ARG A 61 18.22 -15.57 -25.90
N ALA A 62 18.54 -16.36 -24.90
CA ALA A 62 17.66 -17.44 -24.45
C ALA A 62 16.47 -16.87 -23.67
N ILE A 63 15.27 -17.32 -24.00
CA ILE A 63 14.06 -16.97 -23.23
C ILE A 63 14.07 -17.76 -21.92
N GLU A 64 13.98 -17.06 -20.80
CA GLU A 64 13.90 -17.59 -19.44
C GLU A 64 12.45 -17.79 -19.03
N PHE A 65 12.14 -18.81 -18.23
CA PHE A 65 10.78 -19.04 -17.75
C PHE A 65 10.71 -19.49 -16.29
N VAL A 66 9.57 -19.21 -15.66
CA VAL A 66 9.17 -19.74 -14.35
C VAL A 66 7.72 -20.18 -14.41
N CYS A 67 7.43 -21.40 -13.96
CA CYS A 67 6.07 -21.90 -13.80
C CYS A 67 5.47 -21.41 -12.47
N ARG A 68 4.36 -20.68 -12.51
CA ARG A 68 3.67 -20.17 -11.33
C ARG A 68 2.89 -21.23 -10.54
N ALA A 69 2.81 -22.47 -11.06
CA ALA A 69 2.15 -23.58 -10.37
C ALA A 69 3.15 -24.46 -9.59
N CYS A 70 4.23 -24.91 -10.22
CA CYS A 70 5.17 -25.86 -9.63
C CYS A 70 6.58 -25.30 -9.37
N LEU A 71 6.82 -24.02 -9.67
CA LEU A 71 8.12 -23.33 -9.54
C LEU A 71 9.24 -23.90 -10.45
N ALA A 72 8.92 -24.76 -11.42
CA ALA A 72 9.89 -25.14 -12.43
C ALA A 72 10.38 -23.91 -13.20
N SER A 73 11.67 -23.77 -13.37
CA SER A 73 12.33 -22.67 -14.04
C SER A 73 13.43 -23.16 -14.97
N GLY A 74 13.84 -22.35 -15.93
CA GLY A 74 14.91 -22.69 -16.86
C GLY A 74 14.88 -21.83 -18.11
N TYR A 75 15.56 -22.33 -19.15
CA TYR A 75 15.68 -21.68 -20.44
C TYR A 75 14.89 -22.43 -21.51
N LEU A 76 14.25 -21.71 -22.41
CA LEU A 76 13.56 -22.29 -23.55
C LEU A 76 14.55 -22.48 -24.70
N GLY A 77 14.92 -23.72 -24.95
CA GLY A 77 15.77 -24.08 -26.09
C GLY A 77 14.97 -24.12 -27.39
N GLY A 78 15.09 -23.12 -28.27
CA GLY A 78 14.50 -23.16 -29.62
C GLY A 78 12.99 -23.06 -29.73
N ILE A 79 12.28 -22.90 -28.60
CA ILE A 79 10.82 -22.77 -28.56
C ILE A 79 10.47 -21.31 -28.32
N ASN A 80 9.94 -20.62 -29.32
CA ASN A 80 9.59 -19.19 -29.20
C ASN A 80 8.38 -18.92 -28.28
N LYS A 81 7.62 -19.94 -27.87
CA LYS A 81 6.45 -19.77 -26.97
C LYS A 81 6.16 -21.09 -26.23
N LEU A 82 6.23 -21.05 -24.92
CA LEU A 82 5.79 -22.13 -24.05
C LEU A 82 4.33 -21.90 -23.67
N THR A 83 3.43 -22.79 -24.04
CA THR A 83 1.99 -22.70 -23.75
C THR A 83 1.59 -23.40 -22.45
N SER A 84 2.41 -24.36 -21.99
CA SER A 84 2.22 -25.09 -20.74
C SER A 84 3.56 -25.58 -20.18
N CYS A 85 3.62 -25.69 -18.85
CA CYS A 85 4.81 -26.16 -18.15
C CYS A 85 5.13 -27.61 -18.50
N LEU A 86 6.36 -27.87 -18.90
CA LEU A 86 6.82 -29.21 -19.26
C LEU A 86 6.81 -30.19 -18.07
N GLN A 87 6.88 -29.69 -16.84
CA GLN A 87 6.89 -30.50 -15.62
C GLN A 87 5.49 -30.84 -15.09
N CYS A 88 4.56 -29.83 -15.06
CA CYS A 88 3.24 -30.02 -14.43
C CYS A 88 2.05 -29.77 -15.36
N GLY A 89 2.27 -29.40 -16.63
CA GLY A 89 1.21 -29.13 -17.61
C GLY A 89 0.45 -27.83 -17.40
N SER A 90 0.76 -27.03 -16.36
CA SER A 90 0.06 -25.77 -16.06
C SER A 90 0.33 -24.72 -17.14
N PRO A 91 -0.70 -23.95 -17.59
CA PRO A 91 -0.51 -22.82 -18.49
C PRO A 91 0.01 -21.56 -17.79
N ARG A 92 0.16 -21.58 -16.45
CA ARG A 92 0.59 -20.43 -15.65
C ARG A 92 2.11 -20.27 -15.72
N ILE A 93 2.60 -19.78 -16.84
CA ILE A 93 4.03 -19.57 -17.11
C ILE A 93 4.30 -18.08 -17.26
N VAL A 94 5.39 -17.64 -16.69
CA VAL A 94 6.02 -16.33 -16.97
C VAL A 94 7.28 -16.61 -17.76
N ALA A 95 7.44 -15.99 -18.92
CA ALA A 95 8.60 -16.14 -19.78
C ALA A 95 9.05 -14.78 -20.31
N HIS A 96 10.35 -14.48 -20.22
CA HIS A 96 10.93 -13.24 -20.69
C HIS A 96 12.46 -13.37 -20.83
N GLU A 97 13.08 -12.60 -21.73
CA GLU A 97 14.54 -12.64 -21.97
C GLU A 97 15.37 -12.07 -20.81
N GLU A 98 14.77 -11.22 -19.98
CA GLU A 98 15.42 -10.57 -18.83
C GLU A 98 14.84 -11.08 -17.48
N LEU A 99 14.09 -12.20 -17.46
CA LEU A 99 13.31 -12.64 -16.30
C LEU A 99 14.17 -12.88 -15.04
N PHE A 100 15.37 -13.45 -15.21
CA PHE A 100 16.25 -13.82 -14.11
C PHE A 100 17.17 -12.66 -13.67
N SER A 101 17.31 -11.64 -14.51
CA SER A 101 18.18 -10.48 -14.25
C SER A 101 17.46 -9.29 -13.62
N LEU A 102 16.14 -9.18 -13.80
CA LEU A 102 15.34 -8.10 -13.25
C LEU A 102 15.17 -8.25 -11.74
N THR A 103 15.23 -7.15 -11.00
CA THR A 103 15.27 -7.16 -9.53
C THR A 103 14.26 -6.27 -8.85
N ILE A 104 13.64 -5.31 -9.57
CA ILE A 104 12.65 -4.40 -8.99
C ILE A 104 11.25 -4.93 -9.23
N ALA A 105 10.52 -5.18 -8.14
CA ALA A 105 9.16 -5.65 -8.22
C ALA A 105 8.17 -4.65 -7.62
N HIS A 106 6.93 -4.69 -8.10
CA HIS A 106 5.76 -4.08 -7.48
C HIS A 106 4.72 -5.16 -7.23
N LEU A 107 4.26 -5.27 -5.99
CA LEU A 107 3.17 -6.15 -5.58
C LEU A 107 1.95 -5.31 -5.21
N ASP A 108 0.77 -5.78 -5.64
CA ASP A 108 -0.52 -5.12 -5.38
C ASP A 108 -1.58 -6.19 -5.09
N CYS A 109 -2.27 -6.07 -3.95
CA CYS A 109 -3.31 -7.02 -3.54
C CYS A 109 -4.56 -6.82 -4.39
N ASP A 110 -5.04 -7.87 -5.02
CA ASP A 110 -6.17 -7.82 -5.96
C ASP A 110 -7.48 -7.45 -5.28
N ALA A 111 -8.03 -6.27 -5.63
CA ALA A 111 -9.28 -5.75 -5.06
C ALA A 111 -9.31 -5.83 -3.52
N PHE A 112 -8.25 -5.48 -2.85
CA PHE A 112 -7.83 -5.80 -1.49
C PHE A 112 -8.99 -5.92 -0.48
N TYR A 113 -9.71 -4.84 -0.17
CA TYR A 113 -10.76 -4.91 0.84
C TYR A 113 -11.88 -5.87 0.46
N ALA A 114 -12.26 -5.88 -0.82
CA ALA A 114 -13.32 -6.77 -1.28
C ALA A 114 -12.88 -8.25 -1.28
N SER A 115 -11.61 -8.53 -1.55
CA SER A 115 -11.02 -9.87 -1.47
C SER A 115 -10.97 -10.38 -0.03
N VAL A 116 -10.61 -9.53 0.93
CA VAL A 116 -10.66 -9.86 2.37
C VAL A 116 -12.09 -10.18 2.81
N GLU A 117 -13.09 -9.39 2.40
CA GLU A 117 -14.49 -9.67 2.74
C GLU A 117 -14.99 -10.99 2.12
N LYS A 118 -14.62 -11.30 0.89
CA LYS A 118 -14.97 -12.57 0.23
C LYS A 118 -14.26 -13.76 0.85
N ARG A 119 -13.01 -13.60 1.27
CA ARG A 119 -12.25 -14.62 2.01
C ARG A 119 -12.95 -14.98 3.33
N ASP A 120 -13.34 -13.95 4.09
CA ASP A 120 -13.93 -14.09 5.42
C ASP A 120 -15.39 -14.60 5.35
N ASN A 121 -16.08 -14.37 4.24
CA ASN A 121 -17.46 -14.82 4.02
C ASN A 121 -17.60 -15.48 2.64
N PRO A 122 -17.56 -16.83 2.57
CA PRO A 122 -17.69 -17.59 1.32
C PRO A 122 -18.98 -17.34 0.54
N ASP A 123 -20.07 -16.95 1.21
CA ASP A 123 -21.36 -16.63 0.57
C ASP A 123 -21.28 -15.42 -0.38
N LEU A 124 -20.19 -14.65 -0.32
CA LEU A 124 -19.92 -13.50 -1.19
C LEU A 124 -19.14 -13.88 -2.45
N HIS A 125 -18.68 -15.14 -2.58
CA HIS A 125 -17.68 -15.51 -3.58
C HIS A 125 -18.13 -15.14 -5.00
N ASP A 126 -19.34 -15.49 -5.38
CA ASP A 126 -19.90 -15.28 -6.72
C ASP A 126 -20.77 -14.03 -6.84
N LYS A 127 -20.72 -13.13 -5.84
CA LYS A 127 -21.57 -11.93 -5.81
C LYS A 127 -20.79 -10.66 -6.13
N PRO A 128 -21.45 -9.66 -6.76
CA PRO A 128 -20.89 -8.32 -6.91
C PRO A 128 -20.82 -7.65 -5.54
N VAL A 129 -19.58 -7.37 -5.07
CA VAL A 129 -19.30 -6.79 -3.75
C VAL A 129 -18.48 -5.53 -3.89
N ILE A 130 -18.86 -4.50 -3.15
CA ILE A 130 -18.00 -3.34 -2.88
C ILE A 130 -17.82 -3.14 -1.37
N VAL A 131 -16.69 -2.60 -1.00
CA VAL A 131 -16.46 -2.02 0.33
C VAL A 131 -16.62 -0.51 0.22
N GLY A 132 -17.42 0.07 1.09
CA GLY A 132 -17.75 1.49 1.06
C GLY A 132 -19.10 1.76 1.72
N GLY A 133 -19.86 2.72 1.20
CA GLY A 133 -21.22 3.01 1.67
C GLY A 133 -21.33 4.32 2.44
N GLY A 134 -22.53 4.58 2.94
CA GLY A 134 -22.92 5.85 3.54
C GLY A 134 -23.66 6.75 2.54
N SER A 135 -24.39 7.76 3.05
CA SER A 135 -25.24 8.66 2.23
C SER A 135 -24.45 9.44 1.19
N ARG A 136 -23.22 9.85 1.52
CA ARG A 136 -22.26 10.55 0.64
C ARG A 136 -20.98 9.74 0.44
N GLY A 137 -21.04 8.43 0.70
CA GLY A 137 -19.91 7.54 0.60
C GLY A 137 -19.57 7.16 -0.82
N VAL A 138 -18.35 6.73 -1.00
CA VAL A 138 -17.80 6.23 -2.27
C VAL A 138 -17.38 4.79 -2.15
N VAL A 139 -17.19 4.13 -3.29
CA VAL A 139 -16.57 2.83 -3.39
C VAL A 139 -15.09 2.93 -2.99
N ALA A 140 -14.71 2.29 -1.89
CA ALA A 140 -13.31 2.18 -1.49
C ALA A 140 -12.61 1.07 -2.28
N ALA A 141 -13.24 -0.12 -2.42
CA ALA A 141 -12.78 -1.20 -3.27
C ALA A 141 -13.97 -1.92 -3.91
N ALA A 142 -13.79 -2.37 -5.16
CA ALA A 142 -14.77 -3.14 -5.91
C ALA A 142 -14.16 -4.48 -6.34
N CYS A 143 -14.84 -5.61 -6.06
CA CYS A 143 -14.41 -6.91 -6.55
C CYS A 143 -14.50 -6.99 -8.08
N TYR A 144 -13.84 -7.97 -8.69
CA TYR A 144 -13.79 -8.09 -10.15
C TYR A 144 -15.17 -8.32 -10.77
N ILE A 145 -16.08 -9.00 -10.09
CA ILE A 145 -17.48 -9.15 -10.55
C ILE A 145 -18.17 -7.79 -10.60
N ALA A 146 -18.05 -6.96 -9.55
CA ALA A 146 -18.62 -5.62 -9.53
C ALA A 146 -18.01 -4.72 -10.62
N ARG A 147 -16.71 -4.89 -10.94
CA ARG A 147 -16.03 -4.14 -12.02
C ARG A 147 -16.60 -4.43 -13.40
N GLN A 148 -17.20 -5.59 -13.65
CA GLN A 148 -17.88 -5.92 -14.92
C GLN A 148 -19.09 -5.03 -15.17
N TYR A 149 -19.74 -4.53 -14.12
CA TYR A 149 -20.84 -3.53 -14.21
C TYR A 149 -20.33 -2.08 -14.32
N GLY A 150 -19.04 -1.87 -14.60
CA GLY A 150 -18.43 -0.55 -14.71
C GLY A 150 -18.15 0.14 -13.37
N ILE A 151 -18.34 -0.57 -12.24
CA ILE A 151 -18.09 -0.02 -10.91
C ILE A 151 -16.58 0.08 -10.65
N ARG A 152 -16.13 1.25 -10.16
CA ARG A 152 -14.71 1.56 -9.89
C ARG A 152 -14.56 2.27 -8.55
N SER A 153 -13.36 2.24 -7.99
CA SER A 153 -13.00 3.03 -6.80
C SER A 153 -13.29 4.52 -7.02
N ALA A 154 -13.64 5.21 -5.95
CA ALA A 154 -14.09 6.60 -5.91
C ALA A 154 -15.46 6.88 -6.56
N MET A 155 -16.13 5.89 -7.17
CA MET A 155 -17.51 6.05 -7.65
C MET A 155 -18.45 6.26 -6.46
N PRO A 156 -19.43 7.21 -6.52
CA PRO A 156 -20.46 7.34 -5.50
C PRO A 156 -21.22 6.02 -5.29
N SER A 157 -21.44 5.62 -4.03
CA SER A 157 -22.09 4.33 -3.70
C SER A 157 -23.49 4.21 -4.28
N TRP A 158 -24.25 5.30 -4.36
CA TRP A 158 -25.58 5.31 -4.99
C TRP A 158 -25.52 5.04 -6.51
N GLN A 159 -24.49 5.57 -7.19
CA GLN A 159 -24.26 5.31 -8.60
C GLN A 159 -23.87 3.86 -8.86
N ALA A 160 -23.01 3.29 -7.99
CA ALA A 160 -22.64 1.88 -8.04
C ALA A 160 -23.87 0.97 -7.86
N LYS A 161 -24.75 1.29 -6.89
CA LYS A 161 -26.00 0.55 -6.66
C LYS A 161 -26.98 0.65 -7.82
N ARG A 162 -27.01 1.80 -8.51
CA ARG A 162 -27.81 1.99 -9.73
C ARG A 162 -27.26 1.16 -10.90
N ALA A 163 -25.94 1.04 -11.02
CA ALA A 163 -25.30 0.24 -12.08
C ALA A 163 -25.49 -1.27 -11.86
N CYS A 164 -25.57 -1.72 -10.61
CA CYS A 164 -25.79 -3.12 -10.24
C CYS A 164 -26.82 -3.20 -9.09
N PRO A 165 -28.12 -3.46 -9.37
CA PRO A 165 -29.14 -3.53 -8.33
C PRO A 165 -28.92 -4.59 -7.27
N GLU A 166 -28.25 -5.70 -7.60
CA GLU A 166 -27.87 -6.80 -6.67
C GLU A 166 -26.58 -6.53 -5.88
N LEU A 167 -25.93 -5.40 -6.13
CA LEU A 167 -24.66 -5.06 -5.48
C LEU A 167 -24.75 -5.14 -3.96
N ILE A 168 -23.81 -5.87 -3.36
CA ILE A 168 -23.62 -5.95 -1.92
C ILE A 168 -22.64 -4.86 -1.49
N ILE A 169 -23.06 -4.04 -0.54
CA ILE A 169 -22.25 -2.93 -0.01
C ILE A 169 -21.86 -3.28 1.43
N ILE A 170 -20.58 -3.42 1.68
CA ILE A 170 -20.01 -3.75 2.98
C ILE A 170 -19.34 -2.52 3.59
N LYS A 171 -19.61 -2.25 4.86
CA LYS A 171 -18.94 -1.17 5.60
C LYS A 171 -17.46 -1.50 5.81
N PRO A 172 -16.52 -0.55 5.65
CA PRO A 172 -15.09 -0.81 5.83
C PRO A 172 -14.75 -1.28 7.26
N ARG A 173 -13.98 -2.36 7.36
CA ARG A 173 -13.38 -2.88 8.62
C ARG A 173 -11.89 -2.54 8.66
N MET A 174 -11.55 -1.23 8.75
CA MET A 174 -10.19 -0.73 8.54
C MET A 174 -9.12 -1.39 9.43
N ALA A 175 -9.42 -1.66 10.71
CA ALA A 175 -8.48 -2.33 11.60
C ALA A 175 -8.14 -3.76 11.12
N HIS A 176 -9.16 -4.48 10.60
CA HIS A 176 -8.98 -5.81 10.04
C HIS A 176 -8.15 -5.78 8.75
N TYR A 177 -8.45 -4.85 7.84
CA TYR A 177 -7.64 -4.69 6.61
C TYR A 177 -6.20 -4.30 6.93
N SER A 178 -5.99 -3.47 7.97
CA SER A 178 -4.64 -3.12 8.42
C SER A 178 -3.86 -4.34 8.90
N ALA A 179 -4.49 -5.24 9.65
CA ALA A 179 -3.87 -6.48 10.12
C ALA A 179 -3.50 -7.40 8.95
N VAL A 180 -4.43 -7.58 7.97
CA VAL A 180 -4.17 -8.37 6.76
C VAL A 180 -3.04 -7.76 5.92
N GLY A 181 -3.05 -6.44 5.69
CA GLY A 181 -1.98 -5.74 4.97
C GLY A 181 -0.62 -5.85 5.67
N SER A 182 -0.61 -5.88 7.02
CA SER A 182 0.62 -6.12 7.78
C SER A 182 1.16 -7.55 7.57
N ALA A 183 0.28 -8.56 7.53
CA ALA A 183 0.70 -9.94 7.25
C ALA A 183 1.28 -10.09 5.82
N VAL A 184 0.67 -9.44 4.82
CA VAL A 184 1.22 -9.41 3.45
C VAL A 184 2.59 -8.72 3.43
N ARG A 185 2.74 -7.61 4.14
CA ARG A 185 4.03 -6.88 4.21
C ARG A 185 5.11 -7.68 4.93
N GLU A 186 4.76 -8.42 5.97
CA GLU A 186 5.68 -9.33 6.64
C GLU A 186 6.18 -10.42 5.69
N ALA A 187 5.29 -11.00 4.90
CA ALA A 187 5.66 -11.95 3.84
C ALA A 187 6.60 -11.32 2.80
N MET A 188 6.34 -10.08 2.35
CA MET A 188 7.26 -9.34 1.46
C MET A 188 8.63 -9.12 2.12
N SER A 189 8.65 -8.74 3.40
CA SER A 189 9.88 -8.45 4.15
C SER A 189 10.74 -9.70 4.40
N SER A 190 10.17 -10.89 4.29
CA SER A 190 10.94 -12.13 4.33
C SER A 190 11.84 -12.35 3.11
N LEU A 191 11.55 -11.69 1.98
CA LEU A 191 12.37 -11.75 0.76
C LEU A 191 13.50 -10.71 0.76
N THR A 192 13.24 -9.51 1.24
CA THR A 192 14.19 -8.39 1.23
C THR A 192 13.82 -7.36 2.29
N PRO A 193 14.80 -6.72 2.95
CA PRO A 193 14.52 -5.58 3.81
C PRO A 193 14.16 -4.30 3.02
N LEU A 194 14.41 -4.29 1.70
CA LEU A 194 14.13 -3.17 0.82
C LEU A 194 12.69 -3.23 0.30
N VAL A 195 11.71 -3.06 1.20
CA VAL A 195 10.28 -2.98 0.90
C VAL A 195 9.80 -1.56 1.14
N GLU A 196 9.34 -0.86 0.09
CA GLU A 196 8.76 0.49 0.15
C GLU A 196 7.23 0.42 0.04
N PRO A 197 6.48 0.54 1.14
CA PRO A 197 5.02 0.59 1.08
C PRO A 197 4.53 1.87 0.40
N LEU A 198 3.60 1.75 -0.55
CA LEU A 198 2.89 2.88 -1.15
C LEU A 198 1.53 3.09 -0.48
N SER A 199 0.88 2.00 -0.12
CA SER A 199 -0.42 1.97 0.55
C SER A 199 -0.48 0.80 1.54
N ILE A 200 -1.68 0.45 1.99
CA ILE A 200 -1.93 -0.71 2.85
C ILE A 200 -1.81 -2.04 2.08
N ASP A 201 -1.98 -2.01 0.76
CA ASP A 201 -2.16 -3.14 -0.14
C ASP A 201 -1.10 -3.23 -1.24
N GLU A 202 -0.21 -2.25 -1.39
CA GLU A 202 0.82 -2.26 -2.43
C GLU A 202 2.19 -1.82 -1.91
N ALA A 203 3.26 -2.41 -2.47
CA ALA A 203 4.63 -2.05 -2.16
C ALA A 203 5.58 -2.33 -3.33
N PHE A 204 6.68 -1.57 -3.39
CA PHE A 204 7.86 -1.92 -4.18
C PHE A 204 8.81 -2.78 -3.35
N LEU A 205 9.48 -3.71 -4.04
CA LEU A 205 10.55 -4.52 -3.50
C LEU A 205 11.81 -4.37 -4.38
N ASP A 206 12.96 -4.27 -3.75
CA ASP A 206 14.25 -4.42 -4.41
C ASP A 206 14.87 -5.75 -3.97
N LEU A 207 15.01 -6.66 -4.92
CA LEU A 207 15.54 -8.01 -4.73
C LEU A 207 17.01 -8.12 -5.18
N SER A 208 17.68 -6.98 -5.44
CA SER A 208 19.08 -6.97 -5.81
C SER A 208 19.93 -7.66 -4.74
N GLY A 209 20.78 -8.60 -5.16
CA GLY A 209 21.69 -9.32 -4.26
C GLY A 209 21.04 -10.43 -3.41
N THR A 210 19.74 -10.68 -3.55
CA THR A 210 19.04 -11.70 -2.73
C THR A 210 19.17 -13.13 -3.26
N ASN A 211 19.70 -13.32 -4.47
CA ASN A 211 19.79 -14.62 -5.15
C ASN A 211 20.56 -15.67 -4.31
N GLN A 212 21.67 -15.28 -3.68
CA GLN A 212 22.46 -16.20 -2.85
C GLN A 212 21.71 -16.58 -1.56
N LEU A 213 21.00 -15.62 -0.96
CA LEU A 213 20.24 -15.85 0.27
C LEU A 213 19.11 -16.85 0.04
N HIS A 214 18.34 -16.67 -1.02
CA HIS A 214 17.19 -17.52 -1.32
C HIS A 214 17.51 -18.72 -2.21
N ARG A 215 18.69 -18.77 -2.80
CA ARG A 215 19.08 -19.78 -3.82
C ARG A 215 18.06 -19.82 -4.97
N LYS A 216 17.52 -18.67 -5.31
CA LYS A 216 16.49 -18.46 -6.34
C LYS A 216 16.75 -17.11 -7.03
N CYS A 217 16.38 -17.01 -8.31
CA CYS A 217 16.32 -15.72 -8.95
C CYS A 217 15.11 -14.89 -8.41
N PRO A 218 15.09 -13.57 -8.62
CA PRO A 218 13.98 -12.71 -8.14
C PRO A 218 12.61 -13.19 -8.62
N ALA A 219 12.47 -13.61 -9.86
CA ALA A 219 11.21 -14.12 -10.42
C ALA A 219 10.70 -15.37 -9.69
N GLU A 220 11.57 -16.35 -9.42
CA GLU A 220 11.22 -17.55 -8.66
C GLU A 220 10.81 -17.23 -7.23
N ALA A 221 11.55 -16.31 -6.58
CA ALA A 221 11.25 -15.87 -5.22
C ALA A 221 9.88 -15.17 -5.16
N LEU A 222 9.57 -14.31 -6.13
CA LEU A 222 8.29 -13.61 -6.23
C LEU A 222 7.12 -14.57 -6.51
N VAL A 223 7.30 -15.56 -7.38
CA VAL A 223 6.25 -16.58 -7.61
C VAL A 223 6.01 -17.39 -6.34
N ALA A 224 7.05 -17.79 -5.61
CA ALA A 224 6.91 -18.45 -4.32
C ALA A 224 6.19 -17.57 -3.29
N LEU A 225 6.49 -16.25 -3.27
CA LEU A 225 5.79 -15.28 -2.42
C LEU A 225 4.30 -15.18 -2.76
N GLN A 226 3.92 -15.13 -4.05
CA GLN A 226 2.50 -15.13 -4.45
C GLN A 226 1.77 -16.36 -3.92
N GLN A 227 2.38 -17.54 -4.04
CA GLN A 227 1.82 -18.79 -3.51
C GLN A 227 1.68 -18.78 -1.98
N THR A 228 2.69 -18.24 -1.28
CA THR A 228 2.69 -18.11 0.18
C THR A 228 1.57 -17.17 0.63
N ILE A 229 1.44 -15.99 0.02
CA ILE A 229 0.38 -15.03 0.36
C ILE A 229 -1.00 -15.64 0.09
N LEU A 230 -1.20 -16.29 -1.04
CA LEU A 230 -2.47 -16.96 -1.36
C LEU A 230 -2.80 -18.05 -0.34
N LYS A 231 -1.84 -18.88 0.04
CA LYS A 231 -2.01 -19.98 0.99
C LYS A 231 -2.25 -19.49 2.43
N ASP A 232 -1.41 -18.57 2.91
CA ASP A 232 -1.34 -18.23 4.34
C ASP A 232 -2.22 -17.03 4.68
N VAL A 233 -2.41 -16.09 3.74
CA VAL A 233 -3.27 -14.91 3.93
C VAL A 233 -4.63 -15.07 3.24
N GLY A 234 -4.74 -15.93 2.23
CA GLY A 234 -5.99 -16.26 1.54
C GLY A 234 -6.49 -15.20 0.56
N ILE A 235 -5.59 -14.34 0.07
CA ILE A 235 -5.89 -13.34 -0.99
C ILE A 235 -4.85 -13.44 -2.09
N SER A 236 -5.24 -13.09 -3.33
CA SER A 236 -4.29 -13.01 -4.45
C SER A 236 -3.57 -11.66 -4.48
N VAL A 237 -2.37 -11.68 -5.04
CA VAL A 237 -1.59 -10.48 -5.34
C VAL A 237 -1.11 -10.54 -6.79
N SER A 238 -1.07 -9.40 -7.46
CA SER A 238 -0.49 -9.25 -8.79
C SER A 238 0.90 -8.66 -8.70
N VAL A 239 1.84 -9.20 -9.47
CA VAL A 239 3.26 -8.85 -9.46
C VAL A 239 3.65 -8.24 -10.80
N GLY A 240 4.37 -7.11 -10.73
CA GLY A 240 5.12 -6.58 -11.85
C GLY A 240 6.62 -6.65 -11.56
N LEU A 241 7.39 -7.28 -12.43
CA LEU A 241 8.85 -7.36 -12.35
C LEU A 241 9.45 -6.54 -13.47
N ALA A 242 10.38 -5.64 -13.16
CA ALA A 242 10.96 -4.75 -14.15
C ALA A 242 12.33 -4.18 -13.75
N ALA A 243 12.93 -3.37 -14.62
CA ALA A 243 14.20 -2.73 -14.37
C ALA A 243 14.13 -1.57 -13.36
N ASN A 244 12.94 -1.00 -13.11
CA ASN A 244 12.76 0.13 -12.20
C ASN A 244 11.33 0.20 -11.66
N LYS A 245 11.12 1.09 -10.68
CA LYS A 245 9.83 1.24 -9.97
C LYS A 245 8.66 1.60 -10.87
N SER A 246 8.87 2.51 -11.83
CA SER A 246 7.78 2.95 -12.71
C SER A 246 7.28 1.81 -13.59
N LEU A 247 8.20 1.08 -14.21
CA LEU A 247 7.88 -0.07 -15.05
C LEU A 247 7.28 -1.21 -14.23
N ALA A 248 7.81 -1.51 -13.05
CA ALA A 248 7.27 -2.55 -12.17
C ALA A 248 5.81 -2.27 -11.77
N LYS A 249 5.48 -1.00 -11.45
CA LYS A 249 4.11 -0.62 -11.13
C LYS A 249 3.18 -0.73 -12.33
N ILE A 250 3.63 -0.33 -13.50
CA ILE A 250 2.86 -0.49 -14.76
C ILE A 250 2.65 -1.98 -15.04
N ALA A 251 3.68 -2.79 -14.89
CA ALA A 251 3.64 -4.23 -15.12
C ALA A 251 2.62 -4.94 -14.22
N SER A 252 2.57 -4.60 -12.93
CA SER A 252 1.63 -5.24 -11.99
C SER A 252 0.15 -5.05 -12.34
N ASP A 253 -0.19 -4.05 -13.16
CA ASP A 253 -1.56 -3.77 -13.59
C ASP A 253 -1.96 -4.50 -14.88
N GLN A 254 -1.01 -5.10 -15.64
CA GLN A 254 -1.28 -5.64 -16.97
C GLN A 254 -2.08 -6.95 -16.97
N ASP A 255 -1.86 -7.80 -15.97
CA ASP A 255 -2.41 -9.16 -15.93
C ASP A 255 -3.25 -9.43 -14.68
N LYS A 256 -3.87 -8.40 -14.09
CA LYS A 256 -4.77 -8.55 -12.93
C LYS A 256 -6.05 -9.33 -13.28
N PRO A 257 -6.56 -10.17 -12.36
CA PRO A 257 -6.07 -10.55 -11.03
C PRO A 257 -5.10 -11.73 -11.05
N ASP A 258 -4.40 -11.95 -9.93
CA ASP A 258 -3.41 -13.03 -9.74
C ASP A 258 -2.40 -13.07 -10.90
N GLY A 259 -2.00 -11.87 -11.36
CA GLY A 259 -1.11 -11.71 -12.50
C GLY A 259 0.37 -11.73 -12.11
N PHE A 260 1.21 -11.99 -13.12
CA PHE A 260 2.65 -11.78 -13.05
C PHE A 260 3.12 -11.31 -14.43
N TYR A 261 3.49 -10.03 -14.52
CA TYR A 261 3.89 -9.43 -15.77
C TYR A 261 5.31 -8.86 -15.69
N VAL A 262 6.05 -8.97 -16.79
CA VAL A 262 7.44 -8.51 -16.87
C VAL A 262 7.54 -7.41 -17.92
N ILE A 263 8.29 -6.37 -17.63
CA ILE A 263 8.73 -5.35 -18.59
C ILE A 263 10.23 -5.22 -18.47
N GLY A 264 10.95 -5.71 -19.49
CA GLY A 264 12.41 -5.64 -19.57
C GLY A 264 12.92 -4.22 -19.79
N ALA A 265 14.20 -3.98 -19.48
CA ALA A 265 14.82 -2.69 -19.67
C ALA A 265 14.94 -2.31 -21.16
N GLN A 266 15.21 -3.31 -22.01
CA GLN A 266 15.48 -3.07 -23.43
C GLN A 266 14.22 -2.82 -24.24
N GLU A 267 13.14 -3.55 -23.94
CA GLU A 267 11.85 -3.41 -24.64
C GLU A 267 11.05 -2.19 -24.16
N ALA A 268 11.30 -1.70 -22.94
CA ALA A 268 10.48 -0.68 -22.28
C ALA A 268 10.20 0.56 -23.14
N PRO A 269 11.16 1.17 -23.85
CA PRO A 269 10.88 2.34 -24.69
C PRO A 269 9.90 2.03 -25.82
N ALA A 270 10.07 0.91 -26.52
CA ALA A 270 9.19 0.47 -27.59
C ALA A 270 7.80 0.06 -27.06
N TRP A 271 7.79 -0.68 -25.93
CA TRP A 271 6.56 -1.09 -25.28
C TRP A 271 5.72 0.09 -24.78
N LEU A 272 6.35 1.16 -24.28
CA LEU A 272 5.66 2.35 -23.81
C LEU A 272 5.17 3.27 -24.96
N ALA A 273 5.81 3.27 -26.12
CA ALA A 273 5.57 4.24 -27.18
C ALA A 273 4.08 4.39 -27.54
N ASP A 274 3.37 3.27 -27.69
CA ASP A 274 1.95 3.22 -28.05
C ASP A 274 1.00 3.31 -26.85
N LYS A 275 1.53 3.31 -25.62
CA LYS A 275 0.69 3.38 -24.42
C LYS A 275 0.21 4.80 -24.16
N PRO A 276 -1.02 4.96 -23.62
CA PRO A 276 -1.54 6.28 -23.31
C PRO A 276 -0.75 6.93 -22.18
N VAL A 277 -0.54 8.25 -22.23
CA VAL A 277 0.29 9.00 -21.25
C VAL A 277 -0.17 8.86 -19.80
N ASN A 278 -1.44 8.54 -19.56
CA ASN A 278 -1.95 8.34 -18.20
C ASN A 278 -1.47 7.04 -17.53
N ILE A 279 -0.77 6.16 -18.25
CA ILE A 279 -0.11 4.99 -17.68
C ILE A 279 1.08 5.40 -16.79
N LEU A 280 1.67 6.57 -17.06
CA LEU A 280 2.86 7.06 -16.37
C LEU A 280 2.52 7.54 -14.95
N PHE A 281 3.29 7.09 -13.99
CA PHE A 281 3.09 7.46 -12.58
C PHE A 281 3.14 8.97 -12.37
N GLY A 282 2.05 9.53 -11.86
CA GLY A 282 1.89 10.96 -11.62
C GLY A 282 1.14 11.71 -12.72
N MET A 283 0.72 11.03 -13.80
CA MET A 283 -0.15 11.59 -14.82
C MET A 283 -1.61 11.45 -14.41
N GLY A 284 -2.15 12.48 -13.75
CA GLY A 284 -3.56 12.55 -13.37
C GLY A 284 -4.47 13.04 -14.52
N LYS A 285 -5.80 12.93 -14.31
CA LYS A 285 -6.82 13.31 -15.33
C LYS A 285 -6.62 14.71 -15.92
N THR A 286 -6.28 15.70 -15.08
CA THR A 286 -6.07 17.08 -15.50
C THR A 286 -4.87 17.23 -16.44
N SER A 287 -3.72 16.63 -16.09
CA SER A 287 -2.53 16.69 -16.95
C SER A 287 -2.74 15.93 -18.24
N THR A 288 -3.37 14.75 -18.18
CA THR A 288 -3.75 13.98 -19.38
C THR A 288 -4.66 14.78 -20.31
N ALA A 289 -5.70 15.44 -19.77
CA ALA A 289 -6.61 16.25 -20.59
C ALA A 289 -5.91 17.46 -21.23
N ARG A 290 -4.97 18.11 -20.51
CA ARG A 290 -4.19 19.22 -21.08
C ARG A 290 -3.29 18.77 -22.23
N LEU A 291 -2.63 17.64 -22.11
CA LEU A 291 -1.80 17.08 -23.18
C LEU A 291 -2.66 16.62 -24.37
N ALA A 292 -3.81 16.02 -24.11
CA ALA A 292 -4.75 15.59 -25.16
C ALA A 292 -5.26 16.77 -26.02
N ALA A 293 -5.43 17.96 -25.43
CA ALA A 293 -5.78 19.18 -26.15
C ALA A 293 -4.71 19.61 -27.16
N GLU A 294 -3.45 19.19 -26.95
CA GLU A 294 -2.32 19.39 -27.85
C GLU A 294 -2.05 18.16 -28.75
N ASN A 295 -3.02 17.24 -28.87
CA ASN A 295 -2.90 15.98 -29.58
C ASN A 295 -1.80 15.04 -29.07
N ILE A 296 -1.39 15.18 -27.80
CA ILE A 296 -0.43 14.32 -27.12
C ILE A 296 -1.20 13.31 -26.25
N GLN A 297 -1.41 12.10 -26.78
CA GLN A 297 -2.19 11.05 -26.13
C GLN A 297 -1.33 9.85 -25.74
N THR A 298 -0.26 9.54 -26.48
CA THR A 298 0.64 8.41 -26.22
C THR A 298 2.01 8.86 -25.71
N CYS A 299 2.74 7.94 -25.09
CA CYS A 299 4.10 8.20 -24.64
C CYS A 299 5.04 8.55 -25.81
N GLY A 300 4.87 7.91 -26.98
CA GLY A 300 5.65 8.25 -28.18
C GLY A 300 5.38 9.66 -28.66
N GLN A 301 4.12 10.10 -28.68
CA GLN A 301 3.76 11.49 -29.03
C GLN A 301 4.32 12.47 -27.98
N LEU A 302 4.30 12.12 -26.71
CA LEU A 302 4.92 12.94 -25.65
C LEU A 302 6.41 13.11 -25.87
N LEU A 303 7.12 12.04 -26.24
CA LEU A 303 8.57 12.11 -26.53
C LEU A 303 8.90 12.92 -27.79
N ALA A 304 7.99 12.95 -28.77
CA ALA A 304 8.13 13.75 -30.00
C ALA A 304 7.74 15.23 -29.82
N ALA A 305 7.04 15.56 -28.71
CA ALA A 305 6.54 16.91 -28.47
C ALA A 305 7.68 17.88 -28.10
N PRO A 306 7.57 19.17 -28.52
CA PRO A 306 8.54 20.19 -28.12
C PRO A 306 8.60 20.38 -26.62
N GLU A 307 9.82 20.54 -26.09
CA GLU A 307 10.05 20.65 -24.63
C GLU A 307 9.30 21.83 -24.00
N TYR A 308 9.21 22.96 -24.71
CA TYR A 308 8.48 24.14 -24.19
C TYR A 308 7.01 23.84 -23.94
N LEU A 309 6.39 23.03 -24.80
CA LEU A 309 4.99 22.64 -24.67
C LEU A 309 4.79 21.73 -23.44
N LEU A 310 5.69 20.78 -23.26
CA LEU A 310 5.67 19.93 -22.07
C LEU A 310 5.86 20.72 -20.77
N LYS A 311 6.79 21.69 -20.78
CA LYS A 311 7.00 22.59 -19.62
C LYS A 311 5.75 23.46 -19.34
N GLN A 312 5.08 23.94 -20.37
CA GLN A 312 3.83 24.72 -20.22
C GLN A 312 2.73 23.93 -19.52
N HIS A 313 2.52 22.66 -19.88
CA HIS A 313 1.41 21.85 -19.38
C HIS A 313 1.73 21.04 -18.12
N LEU A 314 2.99 20.63 -17.93
CA LEU A 314 3.45 19.78 -16.82
C LEU A 314 4.31 20.54 -15.81
N GLY A 315 4.74 21.75 -16.10
CA GLY A 315 5.57 22.56 -15.21
C GLY A 315 6.88 21.86 -14.86
N ARG A 316 7.17 21.79 -13.55
CA ARG A 316 8.39 21.15 -13.01
C ARG A 316 8.44 19.64 -13.21
N ASP A 317 7.31 19.01 -13.49
CA ASP A 317 7.24 17.56 -13.72
C ASP A 317 7.61 17.14 -15.15
N ALA A 318 7.74 18.08 -16.09
CA ALA A 318 7.98 17.78 -17.51
C ALA A 318 9.18 16.84 -17.73
N GLY A 319 10.35 17.18 -17.18
CA GLY A 319 11.55 16.35 -17.33
C GLY A 319 11.39 14.94 -16.74
N ARG A 320 10.75 14.83 -15.56
CA ARG A 320 10.47 13.54 -14.93
C ARG A 320 9.52 12.69 -15.76
N ILE A 321 8.42 13.27 -16.26
CA ILE A 321 7.45 12.54 -17.07
C ILE A 321 8.06 12.10 -18.39
N THR A 322 8.90 12.94 -19.03
CA THR A 322 9.63 12.57 -20.24
C THR A 322 10.59 11.40 -19.99
N ALA A 323 11.33 11.39 -18.87
CA ALA A 323 12.17 10.26 -18.50
C ALA A 323 11.34 8.98 -18.31
N LEU A 324 10.21 9.06 -17.59
CA LEU A 324 9.30 7.91 -17.39
C LEU A 324 8.75 7.38 -18.73
N ALA A 325 8.45 8.25 -19.70
CA ALA A 325 8.00 7.85 -21.04
C ALA A 325 9.08 7.12 -21.84
N ARG A 326 10.37 7.34 -21.53
CA ARG A 326 11.51 6.55 -22.06
C ARG A 326 11.75 5.24 -21.31
N GLY A 327 10.97 4.94 -20.27
CA GLY A 327 11.22 3.81 -19.38
C GLY A 327 12.29 4.05 -18.32
N GLU A 328 12.70 5.29 -18.10
CA GLU A 328 13.76 5.67 -17.14
C GLU A 328 13.17 6.13 -15.80
N ASP A 329 13.54 5.46 -14.72
CA ASP A 329 13.22 5.86 -13.35
C ASP A 329 14.37 5.51 -12.41
N ARG A 330 15.12 6.54 -11.98
CA ARG A 330 16.31 6.37 -11.13
C ARG A 330 16.01 6.38 -9.63
N ARG A 331 14.74 6.43 -9.22
CA ARG A 331 14.39 6.45 -7.80
C ARG A 331 14.64 5.08 -7.17
N PRO A 332 15.44 5.00 -6.10
CA PRO A 332 15.64 3.74 -5.39
C PRO A 332 14.36 3.33 -4.63
N VAL A 333 14.29 2.07 -4.25
CA VAL A 333 13.31 1.57 -3.27
C VAL A 333 13.74 2.05 -1.89
N THR A 334 12.87 2.80 -1.21
CA THR A 334 13.18 3.45 0.08
C THR A 334 12.20 2.98 1.15
N PRO A 335 12.60 2.02 2.03
CA PRO A 335 11.71 1.39 3.02
C PRO A 335 11.08 2.36 4.02
N HIS A 336 11.84 3.37 4.42
CA HIS A 336 11.41 4.33 5.44
C HIS A 336 11.27 5.72 4.85
N ARG A 337 10.05 6.23 4.85
CA ARG A 337 9.76 7.60 4.47
C ARG A 337 9.20 8.34 5.67
N ALA A 338 9.87 9.38 6.10
CA ALA A 338 9.34 10.24 7.16
C ALA A 338 7.97 10.83 6.76
N ALA A 339 7.03 10.83 7.70
CA ALA A 339 5.75 11.47 7.48
C ALA A 339 5.97 12.99 7.27
N LYS A 340 5.33 13.56 6.25
CA LYS A 340 5.40 15.01 6.00
C LYS A 340 4.29 15.77 6.71
N SER A 341 3.16 15.12 6.94
CA SER A 341 1.99 15.67 7.64
C SER A 341 1.17 14.55 8.28
N ILE A 342 0.40 14.90 9.31
CA ILE A 342 -0.59 14.03 9.94
C ILE A 342 -1.92 14.76 9.90
N SER A 343 -2.97 14.12 9.37
CA SER A 343 -4.28 14.76 9.22
C SER A 343 -5.43 13.81 9.47
N SER A 344 -6.59 14.38 9.74
CA SER A 344 -7.87 13.70 9.81
C SER A 344 -8.94 14.55 9.19
N GLU A 345 -9.82 13.98 8.35
CA GLU A 345 -10.94 14.71 7.73
C GLU A 345 -12.20 13.85 7.71
N THR A 346 -13.35 14.49 7.66
CA THR A 346 -14.65 13.83 7.55
C THR A 346 -15.57 14.57 6.60
N THR A 347 -16.33 13.80 5.80
CA THR A 347 -17.43 14.31 4.99
C THR A 347 -18.72 14.13 5.76
N PHE A 348 -19.49 15.19 5.90
CA PHE A 348 -20.74 15.21 6.66
C PHE A 348 -21.87 14.51 5.91
N SER A 349 -22.85 13.98 6.65
CA SER A 349 -24.07 13.40 6.06
C SER A 349 -24.96 14.44 5.38
N HIS A 350 -24.96 15.67 5.90
CA HIS A 350 -25.64 16.86 5.36
C HIS A 350 -24.68 18.06 5.40
N ASP A 351 -25.00 19.12 4.71
CA ASP A 351 -24.18 20.32 4.73
C ASP A 351 -24.42 21.11 6.02
N ILE A 352 -23.34 21.58 6.67
CA ILE A 352 -23.34 22.25 7.96
C ILE A 352 -22.94 23.71 7.78
N SER A 353 -23.68 24.63 8.39
CA SER A 353 -23.36 26.05 8.50
C SER A 353 -23.18 26.52 9.95
N ASP A 354 -23.68 25.71 10.90
CA ASP A 354 -23.58 26.04 12.33
C ASP A 354 -22.12 25.96 12.79
N LYS A 355 -21.67 27.06 13.45
CA LYS A 355 -20.29 27.19 13.89
C LYS A 355 -19.96 26.25 15.03
N ASP A 356 -20.87 26.04 15.96
CA ASP A 356 -20.62 25.24 17.15
C ASP A 356 -20.60 23.75 16.80
N GLU A 357 -21.44 23.31 15.82
CA GLU A 357 -21.39 21.98 15.26
C GLU A 357 -20.06 21.72 14.54
N LEU A 358 -19.60 22.68 13.72
CA LEU A 358 -18.30 22.58 13.04
C LEU A 358 -17.13 22.51 14.04
N ILE A 359 -17.18 23.28 15.14
CA ILE A 359 -16.16 23.23 16.20
C ILE A 359 -16.18 21.88 16.91
N ALA A 360 -17.36 21.29 17.19
CA ALA A 360 -17.45 19.97 17.82
C ALA A 360 -16.85 18.86 16.93
N ILE A 361 -17.03 18.97 15.60
CA ILE A 361 -16.40 18.07 14.63
C ILE A 361 -14.88 18.29 14.60
N ALA A 362 -14.44 19.56 14.58
CA ALA A 362 -13.02 19.92 14.61
C ALA A 362 -12.32 19.38 15.86
N ASP A 363 -12.95 19.44 17.03
CA ASP A 363 -12.47 18.87 18.29
C ASP A 363 -12.18 17.35 18.14
N THR A 364 -13.10 16.61 17.54
CA THR A 364 -12.93 15.17 17.26
C THR A 364 -11.74 14.88 16.35
N LEU A 365 -11.60 15.66 15.28
CA LEU A 365 -10.51 15.47 14.30
C LEU A 365 -9.16 15.87 14.91
N THR A 366 -9.14 16.92 15.72
CA THR A 366 -7.94 17.38 16.43
C THR A 366 -7.44 16.36 17.44
N LEU A 367 -8.32 15.78 18.24
CA LEU A 367 -7.95 14.65 19.12
C LEU A 367 -7.33 13.49 18.35
N THR A 368 -7.90 13.16 17.17
CA THR A 368 -7.35 12.10 16.32
C THR A 368 -5.95 12.46 15.81
N VAL A 369 -5.72 13.71 15.42
CA VAL A 369 -4.41 14.19 14.93
C VAL A 369 -3.40 14.20 16.06
N SER A 370 -3.74 14.74 17.23
CA SER A 370 -2.90 14.77 18.42
C SER A 370 -2.44 13.37 18.83
N ARG A 371 -3.35 12.41 18.96
CA ARG A 371 -3.00 11.03 19.29
C ARG A 371 -2.06 10.37 18.27
N ARG A 372 -2.26 10.67 16.97
CA ARG A 372 -1.35 10.17 15.92
C ARG A 372 0.03 10.81 15.96
N LEU A 373 0.14 12.07 16.39
CA LEU A 373 1.41 12.75 16.64
C LEU A 373 2.15 12.07 17.81
N LYS A 374 1.46 11.89 18.95
CA LYS A 374 2.00 11.22 20.15
C LYS A 374 2.46 9.79 19.89
N GLN A 375 1.65 8.99 19.15
CA GLN A 375 2.00 7.61 18.78
C GLN A 375 3.26 7.50 17.91
N LYS A 376 3.70 8.60 17.31
CA LYS A 376 4.89 8.66 16.45
C LYS A 376 6.02 9.49 17.04
N ASP A 377 5.87 9.95 18.29
CA ASP A 377 6.80 10.86 18.96
C ASP A 377 7.13 12.09 18.09
N LEU A 378 6.09 12.72 17.52
CA LEU A 378 6.21 13.88 16.65
C LEU A 378 5.47 15.09 17.19
N TYR A 379 6.06 16.27 17.02
CA TYR A 379 5.43 17.57 17.21
C TYR A 379 5.19 18.22 15.84
N GLY A 380 4.11 19.00 15.73
CA GLY A 380 3.76 19.74 14.53
C GLY A 380 4.01 21.23 14.68
N GLY A 381 4.62 21.86 13.68
CA GLY A 381 4.94 23.28 13.66
C GLY A 381 3.96 24.13 12.87
N ARG A 382 3.01 23.54 12.14
CA ARG A 382 2.00 24.28 11.38
C ARG A 382 0.69 23.51 11.32
N ILE A 383 -0.41 24.20 11.60
CA ILE A 383 -1.77 23.69 11.46
C ILE A 383 -2.33 24.05 10.09
N THR A 384 -3.15 23.16 9.54
CA THR A 384 -3.90 23.38 8.30
C THR A 384 -5.34 22.94 8.49
N LEU A 385 -6.26 23.91 8.37
CA LEU A 385 -7.70 23.70 8.29
C LEU A 385 -8.10 23.53 6.81
N LYS A 386 -8.82 22.47 6.49
CA LYS A 386 -9.41 22.21 5.18
C LYS A 386 -10.92 22.22 5.29
N LEU A 387 -11.57 23.03 4.48
CA LEU A 387 -13.02 23.11 4.36
C LEU A 387 -13.41 22.84 2.92
N LYS A 388 -14.46 22.04 2.70
CA LYS A 388 -15.04 21.84 1.39
C LYS A 388 -16.48 22.35 1.39
N GLN A 389 -16.79 23.25 0.47
CA GLN A 389 -18.11 23.82 0.31
C GLN A 389 -19.06 22.88 -0.45
N THR A 390 -20.33 23.19 -0.48
CA THR A 390 -21.39 22.44 -1.17
C THR A 390 -21.12 22.29 -2.67
N ASP A 391 -20.57 23.33 -3.30
CA ASP A 391 -20.15 23.34 -4.71
C ASP A 391 -18.85 22.59 -5.00
N HIS A 392 -18.32 21.90 -3.99
CA HIS A 392 -17.06 21.16 -4.00
C HIS A 392 -15.78 22.02 -4.02
N ARG A 393 -15.89 23.33 -3.93
CA ARG A 393 -14.73 24.22 -3.74
C ARG A 393 -14.03 23.92 -2.43
N ILE A 394 -12.71 23.80 -2.48
CA ILE A 394 -11.88 23.52 -1.31
C ILE A 394 -11.23 24.84 -0.87
N LEU A 395 -11.37 25.14 0.40
CA LEU A 395 -10.67 26.23 1.10
C LEU A 395 -9.64 25.60 2.04
N THR A 396 -8.44 26.16 2.05
CA THR A 396 -7.38 25.76 2.97
C THR A 396 -6.86 27.00 3.70
N ARG A 397 -6.74 26.92 5.02
CA ARG A 397 -6.14 27.96 5.88
C ARG A 397 -5.08 27.33 6.74
N SER A 398 -3.98 28.03 6.94
CA SER A 398 -2.86 27.52 7.73
C SER A 398 -2.35 28.61 8.67
N ALA A 399 -1.89 28.19 9.86
CA ALA A 399 -1.24 29.03 10.84
C ALA A 399 -0.03 28.31 11.46
N PRO A 400 1.01 29.03 11.91
CA PRO A 400 2.09 28.41 12.65
C PRO A 400 1.61 27.93 14.01
N LEU A 401 2.16 26.82 14.50
CA LEU A 401 2.07 26.36 15.88
C LEU A 401 3.39 26.71 16.58
N SER A 402 3.36 27.71 17.45
CA SER A 402 4.56 28.20 18.14
C SER A 402 4.32 28.24 19.65
N PRO A 403 5.07 27.43 20.42
CA PRO A 403 6.01 26.39 19.99
C PRO A 403 5.30 25.22 19.28
N PRO A 404 6.06 24.42 18.51
CA PRO A 404 5.54 23.18 17.93
C PRO A 404 4.96 22.26 19.01
N THR A 405 3.85 21.57 18.70
CA THR A 405 3.09 20.83 19.72
C THR A 405 2.43 19.56 19.17
N ASP A 406 2.14 18.62 20.06
CA ASP A 406 1.27 17.47 19.86
C ASP A 406 -0.04 17.59 20.67
N LYS A 407 -0.21 18.69 21.42
CA LYS A 407 -1.32 18.90 22.35
C LYS A 407 -2.62 19.22 21.64
N ALA A 408 -3.67 18.44 21.93
CA ALA A 408 -4.96 18.60 21.27
C ALA A 408 -5.59 19.98 21.52
N HIS A 409 -5.53 20.50 22.75
CA HIS A 409 -6.12 21.80 23.08
C HIS A 409 -5.48 22.95 22.28
N ARG A 410 -4.13 23.00 22.17
CA ARG A 410 -3.42 24.04 21.41
C ARG A 410 -3.74 23.99 19.92
N ILE A 411 -3.76 22.77 19.36
CA ILE A 411 -4.16 22.57 17.96
C ILE A 411 -5.60 23.03 17.74
N LEU A 412 -6.51 22.73 18.68
CA LEU A 412 -7.92 23.09 18.58
C LEU A 412 -8.13 24.61 18.65
N ASP A 413 -7.44 25.33 19.51
CA ASP A 413 -7.56 26.78 19.65
C ASP A 413 -7.20 27.50 18.33
N GLU A 414 -6.14 27.06 17.67
CA GLU A 414 -5.77 27.57 16.36
C GLU A 414 -6.78 27.18 15.27
N VAL A 415 -7.31 25.94 15.31
CA VAL A 415 -8.38 25.51 14.40
C VAL A 415 -9.63 26.37 14.56
N ILE A 416 -10.05 26.67 15.79
CA ILE A 416 -11.19 27.53 16.08
C ILE A 416 -10.97 28.96 15.54
N THR A 417 -9.76 29.49 15.70
CA THR A 417 -9.38 30.81 15.17
C THR A 417 -9.50 30.83 13.64
N LEU A 418 -8.91 29.85 12.95
CA LEU A 418 -8.99 29.73 11.48
C LEU A 418 -10.42 29.51 11.01
N LEU A 419 -11.19 28.67 11.70
CA LEU A 419 -12.57 28.35 11.36
C LEU A 419 -13.46 29.59 11.52
N SER A 420 -13.25 30.36 12.57
CA SER A 420 -14.04 31.58 12.87
C SER A 420 -13.93 32.62 11.76
N GLY A 421 -12.81 32.71 11.07
CA GLY A 421 -12.62 33.57 9.92
C GLY A 421 -13.35 33.14 8.66
N GLU A 422 -13.73 31.86 8.58
CA GLU A 422 -14.35 31.28 7.36
C GLU A 422 -15.87 31.10 7.50
N VAL A 423 -16.36 30.78 8.70
CA VAL A 423 -17.79 30.57 8.95
C VAL A 423 -18.54 31.88 8.92
N GLY A 424 -19.68 31.89 8.24
CA GLY A 424 -20.53 33.08 8.14
C GLY A 424 -21.92 32.72 7.58
N PRO A 425 -22.86 33.66 7.65
CA PRO A 425 -24.22 33.43 7.17
C PRO A 425 -24.21 33.01 5.71
N ARG A 426 -25.00 31.99 5.37
CA ARG A 426 -25.15 31.39 4.01
C ARG A 426 -23.93 30.63 3.48
N LYS A 427 -22.92 30.33 4.33
CA LYS A 427 -21.81 29.45 3.95
C LYS A 427 -22.06 28.04 4.49
N PHE A 428 -22.16 27.07 3.62
CA PHE A 428 -22.40 25.67 3.96
C PHE A 428 -21.18 24.83 3.59
N TYR A 429 -20.81 23.93 4.49
CA TYR A 429 -19.67 23.07 4.34
C TYR A 429 -20.11 21.60 4.33
N ARG A 430 -19.48 20.82 3.47
CA ARG A 430 -19.75 19.38 3.35
C ARG A 430 -18.61 18.51 3.93
N LEU A 431 -17.44 19.09 4.17
CA LEU A 431 -16.28 18.41 4.72
C LEU A 431 -15.46 19.40 5.56
N LEU A 432 -14.92 18.87 6.65
CA LEU A 432 -13.91 19.52 7.47
C LEU A 432 -12.73 18.57 7.67
N GLY A 433 -11.52 19.10 7.57
CA GLY A 433 -10.27 18.41 7.83
C GLY A 433 -9.32 19.26 8.67
N VAL A 434 -8.63 18.60 9.59
CA VAL A 434 -7.54 19.15 10.40
C VAL A 434 -6.26 18.42 10.07
N GLY A 435 -5.20 19.15 9.75
CA GLY A 435 -3.89 18.58 9.45
C GLY A 435 -2.78 19.37 10.12
N VAL A 436 -1.70 18.68 10.44
CA VAL A 436 -0.49 19.26 11.01
C VAL A 436 0.69 18.86 10.16
N ASP A 437 1.53 19.80 9.81
CA ASP A 437 2.77 19.59 9.07
C ASP A 437 3.95 20.32 9.74
N ALA A 438 5.09 20.45 9.06
CA ALA A 438 6.36 20.88 9.67
C ALA A 438 6.69 19.99 10.89
N LEU A 439 6.59 18.66 10.68
CA LEU A 439 6.79 17.68 11.73
C LEU A 439 8.24 17.59 12.16
N GLN A 440 8.46 17.52 13.47
CA GLN A 440 9.78 17.33 14.09
C GLN A 440 9.70 16.32 15.23
N PRO A 441 10.80 15.61 15.58
CA PRO A 441 10.84 14.68 16.70
C PRO A 441 10.47 15.35 18.02
N ALA A 442 9.76 14.65 18.89
CA ALA A 442 9.52 15.07 20.26
C ALA A 442 10.86 15.11 21.02
N GLY A 443 11.25 16.23 21.53
CA GLY A 443 12.52 16.38 22.26
C GLY A 443 13.11 17.79 22.24
N GLY A 444 12.59 18.68 21.38
CA GLY A 444 13.11 20.05 21.29
C GLY A 444 12.22 21.16 21.86
N ALA A 445 10.94 20.87 22.13
CA ALA A 445 9.94 21.91 22.39
C ALA A 445 9.48 22.00 23.86
N GLY A 446 9.86 21.08 24.75
CA GLY A 446 9.28 20.97 26.09
C GLY A 446 9.77 21.95 27.15
N LEU A 447 10.82 22.75 26.92
CA LEU A 447 11.39 23.62 27.96
C LEU A 447 10.56 24.88 28.25
N LEU A 448 9.76 25.36 27.29
CA LEU A 448 8.96 26.58 27.47
C LEU A 448 7.61 26.35 28.19
N ASP A 449 7.10 25.10 28.18
CA ASP A 449 5.83 24.75 28.82
C ASP A 449 5.96 24.53 30.35
N LEU A 450 7.17 24.47 30.89
CA LEU A 450 7.42 24.18 32.32
C LEU A 450 7.06 25.36 33.24
N MET A 451 6.82 26.56 32.72
CA MET A 451 6.58 27.75 33.52
C MET A 451 5.10 28.18 33.60
N ASP A 452 4.19 27.51 32.89
CA ASP A 452 2.75 27.84 32.90
C ASP A 452 1.95 26.76 33.66
N GLU A 453 1.54 27.08 34.89
CA GLU A 453 0.74 26.17 35.76
C GLU A 453 -0.61 25.79 35.12
N GLY A 454 -1.20 26.66 34.32
CA GLY A 454 -2.45 26.41 33.60
C GLY A 454 -2.26 25.37 32.50
N ALA A 455 -1.16 25.49 31.76
CA ALA A 455 -0.76 24.51 30.73
C ALA A 455 -0.43 23.15 31.33
N GLN A 456 0.24 23.09 32.50
CA GLN A 456 0.57 21.83 33.18
C GLN A 456 -0.67 21.06 33.63
N LYS A 457 -1.70 21.72 34.14
CA LYS A 457 -2.99 21.10 34.51
C LYS A 457 -3.69 20.51 33.30
N GLN A 458 -3.69 21.27 32.20
CA GLN A 458 -4.32 20.86 30.95
C GLN A 458 -3.58 19.69 30.29
N ASP A 459 -2.25 19.68 30.37
CA ASP A 459 -1.40 18.57 29.92
C ASP A 459 -1.64 17.28 30.73
N SER A 460 -1.74 17.42 32.05
CA SER A 460 -2.04 16.28 32.94
C SER A 460 -3.43 15.68 32.65
N LEU A 461 -4.42 16.53 32.40
CA LEU A 461 -5.76 16.11 31.99
C LEU A 461 -5.70 15.38 30.66
N GLU A 462 -5.00 15.93 29.66
CA GLU A 462 -4.88 15.33 28.34
C GLU A 462 -4.17 13.97 28.39
N GLN A 463 -3.12 13.82 29.21
CA GLN A 463 -2.47 12.54 29.42
C GLN A 463 -3.41 11.50 30.06
N ALA A 464 -4.17 11.91 31.07
CA ALA A 464 -5.16 11.03 31.70
C ALA A 464 -6.25 10.58 30.72
N LEU A 465 -6.72 11.49 29.87
CA LEU A 465 -7.67 11.20 28.79
C LEU A 465 -7.09 10.21 27.76
N ASP A 466 -5.84 10.40 27.35
CA ASP A 466 -5.16 9.50 26.42
C ASP A 466 -5.06 8.09 26.99
N GLN A 467 -4.70 7.94 28.28
CA GLN A 467 -4.65 6.62 28.97
C GLN A 467 -6.04 5.96 29.01
N LEU A 468 -7.10 6.74 29.24
CA LEU A 468 -8.46 6.21 29.25
C LEU A 468 -8.93 5.79 27.84
N TYR A 469 -8.59 6.55 26.83
CA TYR A 469 -8.87 6.17 25.42
C TYR A 469 -8.11 4.91 25.01
N ASP A 470 -6.85 4.77 25.42
CA ASP A 470 -6.05 3.57 25.10
C ASP A 470 -6.61 2.32 25.78
N LYS A 471 -7.10 2.45 27.02
CA LYS A 471 -7.67 1.35 27.79
C LYS A 471 -9.09 0.97 27.37
N HIS A 472 -9.94 1.95 27.04
CA HIS A 472 -11.39 1.77 26.85
C HIS A 472 -11.89 2.11 25.44
N GLY A 473 -11.00 2.59 24.58
CA GLY A 473 -11.31 3.01 23.20
C GLY A 473 -11.88 4.43 23.10
N ASP A 474 -11.95 4.94 21.87
CA ASP A 474 -12.31 6.34 21.55
C ASP A 474 -13.76 6.76 21.94
N ALA A 475 -14.60 5.81 22.32
CA ALA A 475 -15.98 6.07 22.72
C ALA A 475 -16.16 6.24 24.23
N ALA A 476 -15.11 5.97 25.02
CA ALA A 476 -15.20 5.95 26.48
C ALA A 476 -15.51 7.32 27.09
N ILE A 477 -15.01 8.39 26.48
CA ILE A 477 -15.17 9.75 26.98
C ILE A 477 -15.61 10.67 25.84
N ILE A 478 -16.56 11.54 26.11
CA ILE A 478 -17.03 12.55 25.17
C ILE A 478 -16.84 13.92 25.84
N SER A 479 -16.22 14.89 25.15
CA SER A 479 -16.10 16.24 25.67
C SER A 479 -17.49 16.90 25.83
N GLY A 480 -17.64 17.78 26.81
CA GLY A 480 -18.92 18.49 27.06
C GLY A 480 -19.42 19.23 25.83
N ARG A 481 -18.50 19.80 25.02
CA ARG A 481 -18.81 20.46 23.75
C ARG A 481 -19.46 19.49 22.73
N ARG A 482 -18.92 18.27 22.62
CA ARG A 482 -19.47 17.23 21.74
C ARG A 482 -20.79 16.68 22.25
N PHE A 483 -20.93 16.56 23.57
CA PHE A 483 -22.16 16.13 24.21
C PHE A 483 -23.30 17.15 23.99
N ALA A 484 -23.03 18.45 24.16
CA ALA A 484 -24.01 19.52 23.97
C ALA A 484 -24.58 19.57 22.54
N GLN A 485 -23.81 19.18 21.53
CA GLN A 485 -24.22 19.10 20.12
C GLN A 485 -24.88 17.75 19.74
N GLY A 486 -25.21 16.91 20.71
CA GLY A 486 -25.84 15.61 20.47
C GLY A 486 -24.91 14.62 19.74
N TYR A 487 -23.62 14.87 19.72
CA TYR A 487 -22.64 14.01 19.04
C TYR A 487 -22.42 12.73 19.86
N VAL A 488 -23.37 11.83 19.79
CA VAL A 488 -23.21 10.46 20.28
C VAL A 488 -22.59 9.65 19.14
N LYS A 489 -21.34 9.20 19.31
CA LYS A 489 -20.75 8.23 18.38
C LYS A 489 -21.72 7.01 18.31
N PRO A 490 -22.08 6.54 17.11
CA PRO A 490 -22.90 5.33 17.03
C PRO A 490 -22.13 4.21 17.73
N THR A 491 -22.77 3.60 18.73
CA THR A 491 -22.30 2.38 19.39
C THR A 491 -22.02 1.35 18.30
N LYS A 492 -20.83 0.80 18.28
CA LYS A 492 -20.53 -0.39 17.48
C LYS A 492 -21.50 -1.49 17.94
N LYS A 493 -22.51 -1.78 17.12
CA LYS A 493 -23.23 -3.07 17.15
C LYS A 493 -22.50 -4.04 16.24
#